data_2e9373d822e5fae62db8d8849566784b
#
_entry.id   2e9373d822e5fae62db8d8849566784b
#
_cell.length_a   1.000
_cell.length_b   1.000
_cell.length_c   1.000
_cell.angle_alpha   90.00
_cell.angle_beta   90.00
_cell.angle_gamma   90.00
#
_symmetry.space_group_name_H-M   'P 1'
#
loop_
_entity.id
_entity.type
_entity.pdbx_description
1 polymer ?
#
loop_
_entity_poly.entity_id
_entity_poly.type
_entity_poly.pdbx_seq_one_letter_code
_entity_poly.pdbx_strand_id
1 'polypeptide(L)'
;MISYLINARIDGQPLSDDHISGTLRLLLFAGIDTTWSAVGSCLLHLATHAEDRKRLVAEPNLIPTAVEEFLRAYAPATVAREVAKETEINGCRFKEGEMVLLALPAANRDPEKFQDADRVIVDRTPNPHVAFGVGIHRCVGARLATMEMTVALQEWLRYIPEFTLAPRAVVQWSKGAVRGPRQVPLAFQKELNFADMDCWSQ
;
A
#
# COMPACT_ATOMS: atom_id res chain seq x y z
N MET A 1 -15.35 -6.69 15.05
CA MET A 1 -15.31 -5.23 14.81
C MET A 1 -16.66 -4.58 15.04
N ILE A 2 -17.75 -4.95 14.36
CA ILE A 2 -19.10 -4.34 14.55
C ILE A 2 -19.53 -4.40 16.01
N SER A 3 -19.46 -5.59 16.64
CA SER A 3 -19.81 -5.76 18.07
C SER A 3 -18.94 -4.88 18.98
N TYR A 4 -17.70 -4.62 18.62
CA TYR A 4 -16.82 -3.70 19.36
C TYR A 4 -17.35 -2.26 19.26
N LEU A 5 -17.68 -1.79 18.06
CA LEU A 5 -18.18 -0.42 17.86
C LEU A 5 -19.53 -0.20 18.58
N ILE A 6 -20.43 -1.18 18.56
CA ILE A 6 -21.73 -1.10 19.26
C ILE A 6 -21.53 -0.94 20.78
N ASN A 7 -20.52 -1.59 21.34
CA ASN A 7 -20.23 -1.52 22.78
C ASN A 7 -19.23 -0.42 23.15
N ALA A 8 -18.60 0.24 22.17
CA ALA A 8 -17.65 1.31 22.43
C ALA A 8 -18.33 2.57 22.98
N ARG A 9 -17.59 3.32 23.76
CA ARG A 9 -18.03 4.56 24.37
C ARG A 9 -16.97 5.63 24.20
N ILE A 10 -17.41 6.86 23.95
CA ILE A 10 -16.58 8.08 23.97
C ILE A 10 -17.12 8.95 25.07
N ASP A 11 -16.26 9.37 26.01
CA ASP A 11 -16.65 10.17 27.20
C ASP A 11 -17.82 9.55 27.98
N GLY A 12 -17.83 8.22 28.10
CA GLY A 12 -18.86 7.45 28.79
C GLY A 12 -20.16 7.25 28.01
N GLN A 13 -20.34 7.91 26.86
CA GLN A 13 -21.52 7.79 26.02
C GLN A 13 -21.35 6.74 24.93
N PRO A 14 -22.38 5.93 24.57
CA PRO A 14 -22.33 5.01 23.46
C PRO A 14 -22.15 5.77 22.14
N LEU A 15 -21.50 5.13 21.15
CA LEU A 15 -21.41 5.69 19.81
C LEU A 15 -22.81 5.77 19.17
N SER A 16 -23.08 6.85 18.46
CA SER A 16 -24.30 6.94 17.65
C SER A 16 -24.23 5.99 16.44
N ASP A 17 -25.40 5.61 15.90
CA ASP A 17 -25.50 4.78 14.69
C ASP A 17 -24.79 5.44 13.50
N ASP A 18 -24.86 6.77 13.38
CA ASP A 18 -24.14 7.51 12.33
C ASP A 18 -22.63 7.41 12.50
N HIS A 19 -22.12 7.49 13.73
CA HIS A 19 -20.69 7.32 14.01
C HIS A 19 -20.22 5.90 13.66
N ILE A 20 -20.97 4.89 14.08
CA ILE A 20 -20.69 3.47 13.79
C ILE A 20 -20.70 3.26 12.27
N SER A 21 -21.75 3.69 11.59
CA SER A 21 -21.94 3.56 10.16
C SER A 21 -20.86 4.30 9.36
N GLY A 22 -20.50 5.52 9.79
CA GLY A 22 -19.41 6.31 9.20
C GLY A 22 -18.07 5.62 9.33
N THR A 23 -17.77 5.07 10.51
CA THR A 23 -16.53 4.33 10.77
C THR A 23 -16.43 3.08 9.89
N LEU A 24 -17.50 2.29 9.77
CA LEU A 24 -17.53 1.10 8.93
C LEU A 24 -17.34 1.45 7.45
N ARG A 25 -18.01 2.50 6.96
CA ARG A 25 -17.81 2.99 5.58
C ARG A 25 -16.37 3.43 5.34
N LEU A 26 -15.78 4.18 6.26
CA LEU A 26 -14.38 4.62 6.15
C LEU A 26 -13.43 3.44 6.07
N LEU A 27 -13.60 2.42 6.91
CA LEU A 27 -12.74 1.23 6.90
C LEU A 27 -12.84 0.46 5.59
N LEU A 28 -14.05 0.33 5.01
CA LEU A 28 -14.23 -0.31 3.70
C LEU A 28 -13.51 0.46 2.59
N PHE A 29 -13.72 1.77 2.49
CA PHE A 29 -13.07 2.58 1.47
C PHE A 29 -11.56 2.58 1.61
N ALA A 30 -11.06 2.77 2.84
CA ALA A 30 -9.63 2.86 3.08
C ALA A 30 -8.90 1.54 2.82
N GLY A 31 -9.53 0.40 3.13
CA GLY A 31 -8.87 -0.92 3.04
C GLY A 31 -8.88 -1.53 1.64
N ILE A 32 -9.86 -1.23 0.80
CA ILE A 32 -10.00 -1.91 -0.51
C ILE A 32 -9.05 -1.30 -1.54
N ASP A 33 -9.22 -0.03 -1.86
CA ASP A 33 -8.54 0.59 -3.02
C ASP A 33 -7.03 0.77 -2.80
N THR A 34 -6.61 1.06 -1.58
CA THR A 34 -5.19 1.26 -1.25
C THR A 34 -4.39 -0.04 -1.32
N THR A 35 -4.90 -1.12 -0.72
CA THR A 35 -4.24 -2.43 -0.73
C THR A 35 -4.20 -3.02 -2.14
N TRP A 36 -5.31 -2.95 -2.89
CA TRP A 36 -5.35 -3.35 -4.29
C TRP A 36 -4.30 -2.59 -5.12
N SER A 37 -4.27 -1.25 -5.01
CA SER A 37 -3.31 -0.41 -5.74
C SER A 37 -1.87 -0.74 -5.39
N ALA A 38 -1.58 -1.06 -4.13
CA ALA A 38 -0.26 -1.46 -3.67
C ALA A 38 0.15 -2.82 -4.26
N VAL A 39 -0.70 -3.85 -4.16
CA VAL A 39 -0.44 -5.18 -4.76
C VAL A 39 -0.25 -5.08 -6.27
N GLY A 40 -1.13 -4.33 -6.96
CA GLY A 40 -0.99 -4.09 -8.40
C GLY A 40 0.34 -3.43 -8.77
N SER A 41 0.83 -2.49 -7.95
CA SER A 41 2.13 -1.84 -8.15
C SER A 41 3.29 -2.82 -7.95
N CYS A 42 3.21 -3.71 -6.95
CA CYS A 42 4.21 -4.77 -6.75
C CYS A 42 4.28 -5.71 -7.97
N LEU A 43 3.13 -6.19 -8.44
CA LEU A 43 3.08 -7.09 -9.60
C LEU A 43 3.57 -6.41 -10.87
N LEU A 44 3.24 -5.14 -11.08
CA LEU A 44 3.77 -4.35 -12.18
C LEU A 44 5.29 -4.22 -12.12
N HIS A 45 5.84 -3.93 -10.92
CA HIS A 45 7.28 -3.86 -10.73
C HIS A 45 7.93 -5.20 -11.08
N LEU A 46 7.46 -6.29 -10.51
CA LEU A 46 8.02 -7.63 -10.73
C LEU A 46 7.85 -8.13 -12.17
N ALA A 47 6.82 -7.68 -12.89
CA ALA A 47 6.65 -7.98 -14.30
C ALA A 47 7.66 -7.25 -15.20
N THR A 48 8.18 -6.10 -14.74
CA THR A 48 9.11 -5.25 -15.51
C THR A 48 10.57 -5.34 -15.03
N HIS A 49 10.81 -5.89 -13.83
CA HIS A 49 12.13 -6.05 -13.21
C HIS A 49 12.39 -7.52 -12.91
N ALA A 50 12.84 -8.25 -13.94
CA ALA A 50 13.03 -9.70 -13.86
C ALA A 50 14.04 -10.14 -12.78
N GLU A 51 15.06 -9.32 -12.51
CA GLU A 51 16.09 -9.68 -11.52
C GLU A 51 15.51 -9.60 -10.08
N ASP A 52 14.71 -8.59 -9.77
CA ASP A 52 14.03 -8.51 -8.47
C ASP A 52 13.04 -9.66 -8.29
N ARG A 53 12.29 -10.01 -9.34
CA ARG A 53 11.39 -11.16 -9.33
C ARG A 53 12.13 -12.46 -9.08
N LYS A 54 13.20 -12.76 -9.84
CA LYS A 54 14.01 -13.97 -9.67
C LYS A 54 14.60 -14.06 -8.27
N ARG A 55 15.07 -12.92 -7.74
CA ARG A 55 15.62 -12.86 -6.39
C ARG A 55 14.56 -13.21 -5.34
N LEU A 56 13.35 -12.67 -5.42
CA LEU A 56 12.28 -12.98 -4.47
C LEU A 56 11.76 -14.42 -4.60
N VAL A 57 11.82 -15.02 -5.78
CA VAL A 57 11.52 -16.46 -5.99
C VAL A 57 12.59 -17.33 -5.33
N ALA A 58 13.86 -16.98 -5.48
CA ALA A 58 14.98 -17.73 -4.91
C ALA A 58 15.10 -17.55 -3.39
N GLU A 59 14.76 -16.38 -2.89
CA GLU A 59 14.87 -15.98 -1.48
C GLU A 59 13.51 -15.51 -0.91
N PRO A 60 12.49 -16.40 -0.72
CA PRO A 60 11.15 -15.99 -0.29
C PRO A 60 11.12 -15.27 1.06
N ASN A 61 12.11 -15.49 1.91
CA ASN A 61 12.26 -14.81 3.20
C ASN A 61 12.50 -13.30 3.06
N LEU A 62 12.88 -12.80 1.87
CA LEU A 62 13.00 -11.37 1.58
C LEU A 62 11.65 -10.70 1.30
N ILE A 63 10.59 -11.46 0.99
CA ILE A 63 9.30 -10.88 0.60
C ILE A 63 8.76 -9.87 1.62
N PRO A 64 8.80 -10.11 2.95
CA PRO A 64 8.35 -9.10 3.90
C PRO A 64 9.14 -7.78 3.82
N THR A 65 10.46 -7.85 3.64
CA THR A 65 11.31 -6.65 3.49
C THR A 65 11.04 -5.95 2.15
N ALA A 66 10.85 -6.72 1.08
CA ALA A 66 10.50 -6.19 -0.23
C ALA A 66 9.14 -5.50 -0.22
N VAL A 67 8.16 -5.99 0.55
CA VAL A 67 6.85 -5.34 0.73
C VAL A 67 7.01 -3.94 1.34
N GLU A 68 7.83 -3.78 2.38
CA GLU A 68 8.12 -2.45 2.95
C GLU A 68 8.80 -1.53 1.92
N GLU A 69 9.70 -2.08 1.09
CA GLU A 69 10.32 -1.29 0.01
C GLU A 69 9.33 -0.93 -1.10
N PHE A 70 8.43 -1.82 -1.48
CA PHE A 70 7.38 -1.50 -2.44
C PHE A 70 6.42 -0.45 -1.88
N LEU A 71 6.09 -0.51 -0.59
CA LEU A 71 5.31 0.54 0.08
C LEU A 71 6.05 1.87 0.07
N ARG A 72 7.36 1.89 0.29
CA ARG A 72 8.17 3.10 0.13
C ARG A 72 8.08 3.65 -1.29
N ALA A 73 8.42 2.82 -2.27
CA ALA A 73 8.57 3.25 -3.66
C ALA A 73 7.24 3.61 -4.35
N TYR A 74 6.16 2.91 -3.97
CA TYR A 74 4.86 2.98 -4.64
C TYR A 74 3.71 3.35 -3.72
N ALA A 75 3.99 4.05 -2.60
CA ALA A 75 2.94 4.47 -1.66
C ALA A 75 1.68 4.95 -2.41
N PRO A 76 0.52 4.30 -2.21
CA PRO A 76 -0.65 4.61 -3.03
C PRO A 76 -1.36 5.90 -2.59
N ALA A 77 -1.22 6.29 -1.32
CA ALA A 77 -2.05 7.34 -0.75
C ALA A 77 -1.37 8.70 -0.75
N THR A 78 -2.11 9.72 -1.18
CA THR A 78 -1.83 11.14 -0.93
C THR A 78 -2.97 11.67 -0.07
N VAL A 79 -2.65 12.28 1.05
CA VAL A 79 -3.64 12.74 2.03
C VAL A 79 -3.60 14.24 2.20
N ALA A 80 -4.71 14.83 2.58
CA ALA A 80 -4.81 16.26 2.86
C ALA A 80 -5.05 16.52 4.35
N ARG A 81 -4.67 17.72 4.78
CA ARG A 81 -4.98 18.26 6.11
C ARG A 81 -5.44 19.70 5.97
N GLU A 82 -6.39 20.08 6.79
CA GLU A 82 -6.76 21.47 6.98
C GLU A 82 -5.84 22.08 8.02
N VAL A 83 -5.40 23.29 7.77
CA VAL A 83 -4.57 24.08 8.68
C VAL A 83 -5.45 24.58 9.83
N ALA A 84 -5.23 24.04 11.01
CA ALA A 84 -6.05 24.35 12.20
C ALA A 84 -5.70 25.72 12.83
N LYS A 85 -4.55 26.28 12.52
CA LYS A 85 -4.06 27.56 13.04
C LYS A 85 -3.00 28.11 12.09
N GLU A 86 -3.01 29.43 11.86
CA GLU A 86 -1.97 30.09 11.08
C GLU A 86 -0.58 29.68 11.58
N THR A 87 0.27 29.25 10.66
CA THR A 87 1.61 28.74 10.97
C THR A 87 2.57 29.04 9.82
N GLU A 88 3.87 28.93 10.11
CA GLU A 88 4.94 29.05 9.12
C GLU A 88 5.84 27.80 9.20
N ILE A 89 6.12 27.20 8.06
CA ILE A 89 7.03 26.05 7.94
C ILE A 89 8.04 26.36 6.84
N ASN A 90 9.31 26.38 7.18
CA ASN A 90 10.41 26.65 6.26
C ASN A 90 10.20 27.92 5.40
N GLY A 91 9.70 29.01 6.00
CA GLY A 91 9.43 30.27 5.31
C GLY A 91 8.12 30.32 4.52
N CYS A 92 7.38 29.21 4.44
CA CYS A 92 6.05 29.17 3.82
C CYS A 92 4.98 29.42 4.88
N ARG A 93 4.13 30.44 4.66
CA ARG A 93 3.00 30.75 5.54
C ARG A 93 1.76 29.96 5.09
N PHE A 94 1.09 29.39 6.07
CA PHE A 94 -0.19 28.68 5.92
C PHE A 94 -1.24 29.39 6.75
N LYS A 95 -2.36 29.75 6.14
CA LYS A 95 -3.49 30.38 6.83
C LYS A 95 -4.41 29.31 7.40
N GLU A 96 -5.08 29.63 8.49
CA GLU A 96 -6.14 28.80 9.05
C GLU A 96 -7.23 28.51 7.99
N GLY A 97 -7.66 27.24 7.91
CA GLY A 97 -8.64 26.76 6.94
C GLY A 97 -8.05 26.38 5.56
N GLU A 98 -6.78 26.67 5.29
CA GLU A 98 -6.17 26.21 4.03
C GLU A 98 -5.98 24.70 4.01
N MET A 99 -6.13 24.10 2.81
CA MET A 99 -5.86 22.68 2.60
C MET A 99 -4.41 22.44 2.18
N VAL A 100 -3.71 21.61 2.93
CA VAL A 100 -2.33 21.18 2.65
C VAL A 100 -2.32 19.73 2.21
N LEU A 101 -1.69 19.47 1.07
CA LEU A 101 -1.51 18.13 0.54
C LEU A 101 -0.22 17.51 1.07
N LEU A 102 -0.33 16.38 1.74
CA LEU A 102 0.80 15.59 2.20
C LEU A 102 1.15 14.54 1.15
N ALA A 103 2.14 14.83 0.34
CA ALA A 103 2.59 13.96 -0.74
C ALA A 103 3.49 12.84 -0.20
N LEU A 104 2.92 11.85 0.51
CA LEU A 104 3.65 10.71 1.07
C LEU A 104 4.52 9.97 0.04
N PRO A 105 4.06 9.76 -1.22
CA PRO A 105 4.92 9.18 -2.25
C PRO A 105 6.19 9.97 -2.55
N ALA A 106 6.13 11.30 -2.49
CA ALA A 106 7.30 12.17 -2.70
C ALA A 106 8.23 12.11 -1.48
N ALA A 107 7.69 12.18 -0.26
CA ALA A 107 8.48 12.05 0.97
C ALA A 107 9.25 10.73 1.05
N ASN A 108 8.67 9.65 0.53
CA ASN A 108 9.32 8.34 0.48
C ASN A 108 10.42 8.22 -0.60
N ARG A 109 10.58 9.24 -1.43
CA ARG A 109 11.62 9.33 -2.47
C ARG A 109 12.58 10.49 -2.23
N ASP A 110 12.60 11.03 -1.03
CA ASP A 110 13.50 12.07 -0.62
C ASP A 110 14.96 11.55 -0.57
N PRO A 111 15.88 12.04 -1.40
CA PRO A 111 17.27 11.57 -1.42
C PRO A 111 18.06 11.96 -0.16
N GLU A 112 17.58 12.91 0.63
CA GLU A 112 18.16 13.24 1.93
C GLU A 112 17.82 12.19 3.01
N LYS A 113 16.80 11.38 2.78
CA LYS A 113 16.32 10.35 3.71
C LYS A 113 16.64 8.93 3.23
N PHE A 114 16.65 8.73 1.93
CA PHE A 114 16.84 7.41 1.34
C PHE A 114 17.98 7.44 0.32
N GLN A 115 19.05 6.72 0.57
CA GLN A 115 20.07 6.50 -0.43
C GLN A 115 19.46 5.77 -1.64
N ASP A 116 19.81 6.19 -2.87
CA ASP A 116 19.21 5.64 -4.10
C ASP A 116 17.67 5.67 -4.07
N ALA A 117 17.09 6.81 -3.66
CA ALA A 117 15.66 6.98 -3.40
C ALA A 117 14.75 6.60 -4.58
N ASP A 118 15.23 6.79 -5.82
CA ASP A 118 14.51 6.47 -7.05
C ASP A 118 14.54 4.98 -7.42
N ARG A 119 15.45 4.21 -6.81
CA ARG A 119 15.58 2.78 -7.06
C ARG A 119 14.76 1.98 -6.05
N VAL A 120 14.18 0.88 -6.50
CA VAL A 120 13.67 -0.17 -5.62
C VAL A 120 14.84 -1.08 -5.24
N ILE A 121 15.00 -1.33 -3.96
CA ILE A 121 16.03 -2.21 -3.39
C ILE A 121 15.31 -3.19 -2.47
N VAL A 122 15.01 -4.40 -2.95
CA VAL A 122 14.13 -5.38 -2.29
C VAL A 122 14.58 -5.83 -0.89
N ASP A 123 15.82 -5.58 -0.53
CA ASP A 123 16.39 -5.84 0.80
C ASP A 123 16.80 -4.56 1.56
N ARG A 124 16.23 -3.41 1.20
CA ARG A 124 16.54 -2.14 1.86
C ARG A 124 16.32 -2.21 3.38
N THR A 125 17.38 -1.93 4.11
CA THR A 125 17.37 -1.84 5.58
C THR A 125 18.44 -0.83 6.03
N PRO A 126 18.10 0.19 6.83
CA PRO A 126 16.77 0.54 7.34
C PRO A 126 15.84 1.12 6.26
N ASN A 127 14.52 1.04 6.48
CA ASN A 127 13.51 1.57 5.57
C ASN A 127 12.42 2.38 6.33
N PRO A 128 12.74 3.59 6.83
CA PRO A 128 11.83 4.40 7.64
C PRO A 128 10.80 5.16 6.78
N HIS A 129 10.09 4.46 5.91
CA HIS A 129 9.11 5.09 5.03
C HIS A 129 7.85 5.56 5.78
N VAL A 130 7.17 6.53 5.19
CA VAL A 130 5.93 7.11 5.72
C VAL A 130 4.69 6.76 4.88
N ALA A 131 4.69 5.64 4.15
CA ALA A 131 3.58 5.22 3.30
C ALA A 131 2.25 5.10 4.08
N PHE A 132 2.32 4.73 5.34
CA PHE A 132 1.18 4.64 6.25
C PHE A 132 0.90 5.91 7.05
N GLY A 133 1.55 7.03 6.72
CA GLY A 133 1.48 8.25 7.49
C GLY A 133 2.19 8.16 8.84
N VAL A 134 2.06 9.21 9.63
CA VAL A 134 2.70 9.36 10.96
C VAL A 134 1.75 9.98 11.97
N GLY A 135 2.10 9.90 13.26
CA GLY A 135 1.36 10.49 14.36
C GLY A 135 0.01 9.83 14.62
N ILE A 136 -0.93 10.59 15.16
CA ILE A 136 -2.26 10.10 15.58
C ILE A 136 -3.13 9.60 14.42
N HIS A 137 -2.81 10.00 13.19
CA HIS A 137 -3.49 9.57 11.97
C HIS A 137 -2.75 8.46 11.22
N ARG A 138 -1.75 7.84 11.84
CA ARG A 138 -1.09 6.68 11.23
C ARG A 138 -2.13 5.62 10.89
N CYS A 139 -1.99 5.02 9.71
CA CYS A 139 -2.94 4.03 9.21
C CYS A 139 -3.19 2.91 10.25
N VAL A 140 -4.44 2.73 10.65
CA VAL A 140 -4.85 1.68 11.60
C VAL A 140 -4.69 0.29 10.98
N GLY A 141 -4.85 0.18 9.66
CA GLY A 141 -4.73 -1.07 8.89
C GLY A 141 -3.32 -1.41 8.43
N ALA A 142 -2.27 -0.68 8.86
CA ALA A 142 -0.91 -0.86 8.35
C ALA A 142 -0.42 -2.32 8.44
N ARG A 143 -0.61 -2.97 9.60
CA ARG A 143 -0.20 -4.38 9.79
C ARG A 143 -0.99 -5.35 8.92
N LEU A 144 -2.30 -5.11 8.77
CA LEU A 144 -3.17 -5.93 7.90
C LEU A 144 -2.73 -5.80 6.45
N ALA A 145 -2.56 -4.58 5.96
CA ALA A 145 -2.13 -4.32 4.58
C ALA A 145 -0.75 -4.95 4.28
N THR A 146 0.24 -4.80 5.17
CA THR A 146 1.54 -5.44 5.00
C THR A 146 1.43 -6.97 4.98
N MET A 147 0.58 -7.55 5.83
CA MET A 147 0.33 -8.99 5.84
C MET A 147 -0.35 -9.45 4.54
N GLU A 148 -1.41 -8.78 4.11
CA GLU A 148 -2.13 -9.10 2.86
C GLU A 148 -1.19 -9.03 1.63
N MET A 149 -0.38 -7.98 1.53
CA MET A 149 0.61 -7.83 0.46
C MET A 149 1.66 -8.95 0.51
N THR A 150 2.14 -9.29 1.71
CA THR A 150 3.15 -10.34 1.90
C THR A 150 2.60 -11.69 1.43
N VAL A 151 1.42 -12.07 1.90
CA VAL A 151 0.77 -13.34 1.52
C VAL A 151 0.45 -13.36 0.02
N ALA A 152 -0.09 -12.26 -0.51
CA ALA A 152 -0.39 -12.16 -1.93
C ALA A 152 0.84 -12.36 -2.82
N LEU A 153 1.98 -11.76 -2.47
CA LEU A 153 3.23 -11.92 -3.22
C LEU A 153 3.84 -13.33 -3.02
N GLN A 154 3.80 -13.88 -1.81
CA GLN A 154 4.27 -15.24 -1.54
C GLN A 154 3.52 -16.26 -2.39
N GLU A 155 2.19 -16.22 -2.36
CA GLU A 155 1.37 -17.16 -3.11
C GLU A 155 1.47 -16.91 -4.62
N TRP A 156 1.49 -15.65 -5.06
CA TRP A 156 1.68 -15.34 -6.47
C TRP A 156 3.00 -15.89 -7.01
N LEU A 157 4.13 -15.61 -6.35
CA LEU A 157 5.45 -16.05 -6.79
C LEU A 157 5.64 -17.57 -6.67
N ARG A 158 4.94 -18.21 -5.75
CA ARG A 158 4.93 -19.66 -5.60
C ARG A 158 4.27 -20.35 -6.80
N TYR A 159 3.13 -19.84 -7.27
CA TYR A 159 2.37 -20.46 -8.36
C TYR A 159 2.72 -19.90 -9.73
N ILE A 160 3.16 -18.65 -9.81
CA ILE A 160 3.47 -17.94 -11.06
C ILE A 160 4.83 -17.26 -10.92
N PRO A 161 5.94 -18.03 -10.84
CA PRO A 161 7.28 -17.48 -10.63
C PRO A 161 7.79 -16.70 -11.85
N GLU A 162 7.32 -17.04 -13.05
CA GLU A 162 7.71 -16.41 -14.31
C GLU A 162 6.52 -15.72 -14.97
N PHE A 163 6.60 -14.40 -15.06
CA PHE A 163 5.61 -13.57 -15.74
C PHE A 163 6.21 -12.26 -16.24
N THR A 164 5.57 -11.66 -17.22
CA THR A 164 5.94 -10.37 -17.79
C THR A 164 4.69 -9.56 -18.08
N LEU A 165 4.83 -8.29 -18.45
CA LEU A 165 3.72 -7.59 -19.09
C LEU A 165 3.35 -8.27 -20.40
N ALA A 166 2.06 -8.39 -20.66
CA ALA A 166 1.57 -8.91 -21.95
C ALA A 166 2.09 -8.03 -23.11
N PRO A 167 2.35 -8.61 -24.28
CA PRO A 167 2.77 -7.84 -25.44
C PRO A 167 1.81 -6.69 -25.74
N ARG A 168 2.35 -5.49 -25.92
CA ARG A 168 1.60 -4.25 -26.16
C ARG A 168 0.66 -3.84 -25.00
N ALA A 169 0.88 -4.34 -23.80
CA ALA A 169 0.10 -3.95 -22.63
C ALA A 169 0.19 -2.45 -22.37
N VAL A 170 -0.95 -1.83 -22.12
CA VAL A 170 -1.05 -0.45 -21.65
C VAL A 170 -1.52 -0.50 -20.20
N VAL A 171 -0.65 -0.08 -19.27
CA VAL A 171 -1.00 0.01 -17.86
C VAL A 171 -1.75 1.31 -17.61
N GLN A 172 -3.00 1.19 -17.15
CA GLN A 172 -3.81 2.34 -16.79
C GLN A 172 -3.64 2.65 -15.32
N TRP A 173 -3.33 3.91 -15.01
CA TRP A 173 -3.16 4.39 -13.63
C TRP A 173 -4.39 5.18 -13.18
N SER A 174 -4.75 5.00 -11.90
CA SER A 174 -5.73 5.88 -11.26
C SER A 174 -5.18 7.31 -11.13
N LYS A 175 -6.10 8.26 -11.12
CA LYS A 175 -5.83 9.67 -10.84
C LYS A 175 -6.58 10.06 -9.57
N GLY A 176 -5.94 10.81 -8.67
CA GLY A 176 -6.58 11.28 -7.44
C GLY A 176 -5.82 10.87 -6.17
N ALA A 177 -6.54 10.77 -5.05
CA ALA A 177 -5.97 10.53 -3.71
C ALA A 177 -5.30 9.16 -3.57
N VAL A 178 -5.77 8.16 -4.31
CA VAL A 178 -5.15 6.82 -4.36
C VAL A 178 -4.58 6.60 -5.75
N ARG A 179 -3.26 6.41 -5.82
CA ARG A 179 -2.53 6.15 -7.06
C ARG A 179 -2.12 4.69 -7.15
N GLY A 180 -2.55 4.02 -8.21
CA GLY A 180 -2.18 2.63 -8.48
C GLY A 180 -2.61 2.20 -9.88
N PRO A 181 -2.05 1.10 -10.40
CA PRO A 181 -2.49 0.56 -11.66
C PRO A 181 -3.89 -0.04 -11.52
N ARG A 182 -4.79 0.32 -12.42
CA ARG A 182 -6.17 -0.23 -12.48
C ARG A 182 -6.24 -1.54 -13.24
N GLN A 183 -5.30 -1.74 -14.15
CA GLN A 183 -5.12 -2.97 -14.91
C GLN A 183 -3.63 -3.21 -15.11
N VAL A 184 -3.20 -4.43 -14.84
CA VAL A 184 -1.84 -4.92 -15.09
C VAL A 184 -1.98 -6.18 -15.95
N PRO A 185 -2.01 -6.06 -17.27
CA PRO A 185 -2.11 -7.22 -18.15
C PRO A 185 -0.80 -8.02 -18.08
N LEU A 186 -0.86 -9.20 -17.50
CA LEU A 186 0.29 -10.09 -17.34
C LEU A 186 0.21 -11.26 -18.31
N ALA A 187 1.37 -11.67 -18.83
CA ALA A 187 1.56 -12.90 -19.59
C ALA A 187 2.40 -13.87 -18.76
N PHE A 188 1.95 -15.09 -18.62
CA PHE A 188 2.65 -16.20 -17.96
C PHE A 188 2.34 -17.52 -18.65
N GLN A 189 3.22 -18.52 -18.52
CA GLN A 189 2.95 -19.84 -19.07
C GLN A 189 1.91 -20.57 -18.21
N LYS A 190 0.93 -21.18 -18.86
CA LYS A 190 -0.20 -21.86 -18.22
C LYS A 190 0.16 -23.32 -17.89
N GLU A 191 1.07 -23.53 -16.98
CA GLU A 191 1.19 -24.82 -16.27
C GLU A 191 0.82 -24.62 -14.80
N LEU A 192 -0.39 -24.07 -14.56
CA LEU A 192 -0.97 -24.08 -13.22
C LEU A 192 -1.53 -25.47 -12.99
N ASN A 193 -0.79 -26.29 -12.24
CA ASN A 193 -1.31 -27.56 -11.76
C ASN A 193 -2.27 -27.27 -10.59
N PHE A 194 -3.55 -27.01 -10.89
CA PHE A 194 -4.58 -26.71 -9.89
C PHE A 194 -4.85 -27.87 -8.92
N ALA A 195 -4.26 -29.05 -9.14
CA ALA A 195 -4.33 -30.18 -8.23
C ALA A 195 -3.62 -29.94 -6.88
N ASP A 196 -2.71 -28.96 -6.81
CA ASP A 196 -2.01 -28.60 -5.58
C ASP A 196 -2.73 -27.48 -4.78
N MET A 197 -3.92 -27.07 -5.21
CA MET A 197 -4.73 -26.02 -4.55
C MET A 197 -5.72 -26.54 -3.48
N ASP A 198 -5.58 -27.79 -3.02
CA ASP A 198 -6.48 -28.41 -2.02
C ASP A 198 -6.36 -27.82 -0.59
N CYS A 199 -5.96 -26.55 -0.45
CA CYS A 199 -5.81 -25.91 0.86
C CYS A 199 -7.08 -25.23 1.40
N TRP A 200 -8.24 -25.32 0.71
CA TRP A 200 -9.49 -24.68 1.14
C TRP A 200 -10.60 -25.65 1.57
N SER A 201 -10.29 -26.95 1.74
CA SER A 201 -11.26 -28.00 2.13
C SER A 201 -11.10 -28.48 3.58
N GLN A 202 -10.56 -27.65 4.49
CA GLN A 202 -10.61 -27.93 5.93
C GLN A 202 -11.22 -26.78 6.70
#